data_05d82cab3350731c19bf5c8879aab063
#
_entry.id   05d82cab3350731c19bf5c8879aab063
#
_cell.length_a   1.000
_cell.length_b   1.000
_cell.length_c   1.000
_cell.angle_alpha   90.00
_cell.angle_beta   90.00
_cell.angle_gamma   90.00
#
_symmetry.space_group_name_H-M   'P 1'
#
loop_
_entity.id
_entity.type
_entity.pdbx_description
1 polymer ?
#
loop_
_entity_poly.entity_id
_entity_poly.type
_entity_poly.pdbx_seq_one_letter_code
_entity_poly.pdbx_strand_id
1 'polypeptide(L)'
;IQKKFQMKGIILAGGSGTRLHPITAAVSKQLLPVYDKPMIYYALSVLMLAGIRDILIISTPQDLPNYERLLGGGQDFGINLSYAEQTSPDGLAQAFIIGENFIGNDKVSLILGDNIFHGQGFSAMLEKAGNRESGATLFGYQVKDPERFGVVEFDENQKVLSLEEKPKIPKSNYAATGLYFYDNDVVDIAKEVRPSIRGELEITSVNQIYLERGRLNIELLGRGFAWLDTGTAESLLEAGLFVHTLEKRQGFKVACLEEIALANGWISARQILAKIASRQNTDYSRYLKEIALTHVED
;
A
#
# COMPACT_ATOMS: atom_id res chain seq x y z
N ILE A 1 -5.34 -1.21 -32.23
CA ILE A 1 -4.54 -1.60 -31.04
C ILE A 1 -5.07 -0.72 -29.91
N GLN A 2 -5.98 -1.25 -29.08
CA GLN A 2 -6.40 -0.57 -27.87
C GLN A 2 -5.16 -0.41 -26.98
N LYS A 3 -4.79 0.82 -26.64
CA LYS A 3 -3.77 1.10 -25.62
C LYS A 3 -4.31 0.51 -24.31
N LYS A 4 -3.75 -0.60 -23.87
CA LYS A 4 -4.06 -1.16 -22.55
C LYS A 4 -3.48 -0.16 -21.54
N PHE A 5 -4.33 0.57 -20.82
CA PHE A 5 -3.90 1.48 -19.75
C PHE A 5 -3.08 0.67 -18.75
N GLN A 6 -1.89 1.15 -18.44
CA GLN A 6 -1.04 0.55 -17.44
C GLN A 6 -1.50 1.04 -16.06
N MET A 7 -1.40 0.19 -15.06
CA MET A 7 -1.64 0.58 -13.67
C MET A 7 -0.32 1.04 -13.06
N LYS A 8 -0.30 2.24 -12.50
CA LYS A 8 0.82 2.77 -11.72
C LYS A 8 0.52 2.72 -10.23
N GLY A 9 1.54 2.72 -9.40
CA GLY A 9 1.40 2.71 -7.96
C GLY A 9 1.93 3.98 -7.31
N ILE A 10 1.26 4.44 -6.25
CA ILE A 10 1.77 5.47 -5.35
C ILE A 10 1.80 4.91 -3.94
N ILE A 11 2.94 5.03 -3.28
CA ILE A 11 3.06 4.80 -1.83
C ILE A 11 3.21 6.16 -1.16
N LEU A 12 2.23 6.52 -0.34
CA LEU A 12 2.35 7.71 0.49
C LEU A 12 3.01 7.33 1.82
N ALA A 13 4.26 7.73 1.94
CA ALA A 13 5.13 7.44 3.07
C ALA A 13 5.57 8.72 3.81
N GLY A 14 4.69 9.72 3.82
CA GLY A 14 4.85 10.98 4.54
C GLY A 14 4.22 10.95 5.93
N GLY A 15 4.27 12.11 6.59
CA GLY A 15 3.67 12.33 7.89
C GLY A 15 4.67 12.30 9.04
N SER A 16 4.40 13.08 10.08
CA SER A 16 5.30 13.33 11.20
C SER A 16 5.44 12.17 12.20
N GLY A 17 4.60 11.13 12.09
CA GLY A 17 4.63 9.97 13.00
C GLY A 17 4.50 10.31 14.48
N THR A 18 3.89 11.43 14.84
CA THR A 18 3.88 12.00 16.22
C THR A 18 3.35 11.05 17.27
N ARG A 19 2.41 10.17 16.92
CA ARG A 19 1.86 9.16 17.86
C ARG A 19 2.86 8.08 18.26
N LEU A 20 3.96 7.96 17.53
CA LEU A 20 5.05 7.01 17.80
C LEU A 20 6.29 7.71 18.44
N HIS A 21 6.21 9.02 18.76
CA HIS A 21 7.31 9.69 19.45
C HIS A 21 7.60 9.00 20.79
N PRO A 22 8.90 8.77 21.17
CA PRO A 22 10.13 9.26 20.53
C PRO A 22 10.70 8.35 19.42
N ILE A 23 10.08 7.21 19.09
CA ILE A 23 10.61 6.25 18.10
C ILE A 23 10.82 6.91 16.73
N THR A 24 9.94 7.85 16.37
CA THR A 24 9.98 8.57 15.09
C THR A 24 10.73 9.90 15.14
N ALA A 25 11.49 10.19 16.21
CA ALA A 25 12.21 11.46 16.36
C ALA A 25 13.32 11.68 15.30
N ALA A 26 13.90 10.58 14.80
CA ALA A 26 15.03 10.63 13.85
C ALA A 26 14.82 9.75 12.60
N VAL A 27 13.67 9.10 12.46
CA VAL A 27 13.41 8.19 11.35
C VAL A 27 11.93 8.20 10.99
N SER A 28 11.63 8.15 9.69
CA SER A 28 10.26 8.01 9.21
C SER A 28 9.63 6.74 9.76
N LYS A 29 8.34 6.80 10.10
CA LYS A 29 7.54 5.68 10.59
C LYS A 29 7.65 4.46 9.67
N GLN A 30 7.56 4.64 8.36
CA GLN A 30 7.54 3.56 7.39
C GLN A 30 8.91 2.91 7.18
N LEU A 31 9.97 3.47 7.76
CA LEU A 31 11.31 2.86 7.83
C LEU A 31 11.54 2.06 9.12
N LEU A 32 10.62 2.14 10.09
CA LEU A 32 10.69 1.31 11.29
C LEU A 32 10.55 -0.17 10.94
N PRO A 33 11.25 -1.05 11.66
CA PRO A 33 11.13 -2.48 11.42
C PRO A 33 9.76 -3.01 11.88
N VAL A 34 9.15 -3.84 11.05
CA VAL A 34 8.05 -4.72 11.44
C VAL A 34 8.59 -6.13 11.32
N TYR A 35 8.95 -6.72 12.46
CA TYR A 35 9.67 -7.96 12.61
C TYR A 35 11.04 -7.94 11.93
N ASP A 36 11.20 -8.46 10.71
CA ASP A 36 12.51 -8.67 10.05
C ASP A 36 12.79 -7.74 8.86
N LYS A 37 11.90 -6.81 8.56
CA LYS A 37 12.06 -5.88 7.43
C LYS A 37 11.41 -4.51 7.68
N PRO A 38 11.81 -3.46 6.95
CA PRO A 38 11.18 -2.14 7.08
C PRO A 38 9.71 -2.18 6.70
N MET A 39 8.89 -1.38 7.38
CA MET A 39 7.44 -1.31 7.18
C MET A 39 7.03 -1.03 5.73
N ILE A 40 7.78 -0.19 5.00
CA ILE A 40 7.51 0.14 3.58
C ILE A 40 7.48 -1.10 2.67
N TYR A 41 8.18 -2.19 3.03
CA TYR A 41 8.18 -3.44 2.26
C TYR A 41 6.79 -4.07 2.17
N TYR A 42 5.97 -3.92 3.22
CA TYR A 42 4.61 -4.48 3.23
C TYR A 42 3.71 -3.72 2.25
N ALA A 43 3.76 -2.40 2.23
CA ALA A 43 3.00 -1.60 1.26
C ALA A 43 3.50 -1.85 -0.18
N LEU A 44 4.81 -1.92 -0.37
CA LEU A 44 5.42 -2.20 -1.67
C LEU A 44 5.01 -3.58 -2.19
N SER A 45 4.99 -4.59 -1.31
CA SER A 45 4.57 -5.96 -1.66
C SER A 45 3.14 -6.02 -2.20
N VAL A 46 2.22 -5.20 -1.66
CA VAL A 46 0.82 -5.15 -2.12
C VAL A 46 0.74 -4.66 -3.56
N LEU A 47 1.47 -3.60 -3.91
CA LEU A 47 1.52 -3.10 -5.29
C LEU A 47 2.15 -4.13 -6.23
N MET A 48 3.21 -4.81 -5.80
CA MET A 48 3.85 -5.87 -6.58
C MET A 48 2.92 -7.08 -6.77
N LEU A 49 2.16 -7.47 -5.76
CA LEU A 49 1.12 -8.53 -5.85
C LEU A 49 -0.02 -8.13 -6.80
N ALA A 50 -0.30 -6.84 -6.94
CA ALA A 50 -1.23 -6.30 -7.93
C ALA A 50 -0.64 -6.27 -9.36
N GLY A 51 0.61 -6.71 -9.56
CA GLY A 51 1.29 -6.67 -10.86
C GLY A 51 1.83 -5.29 -11.25
N ILE A 52 1.85 -4.34 -10.32
CA ILE A 52 2.28 -2.95 -10.56
C ILE A 52 3.81 -2.87 -10.46
N ARG A 53 4.45 -2.34 -11.51
CA ARG A 53 5.91 -2.23 -11.58
C ARG A 53 6.42 -0.79 -11.53
N ASP A 54 5.65 0.18 -12.02
CA ASP A 54 6.00 1.59 -11.97
C ASP A 54 5.39 2.20 -10.71
N ILE A 55 6.22 2.57 -9.74
CA ILE A 55 5.78 2.97 -8.40
C ILE A 55 6.47 4.28 -8.00
N LEU A 56 5.67 5.24 -7.54
CA LEU A 56 6.11 6.51 -6.97
C LEU A 56 6.03 6.45 -5.45
N ILE A 57 7.14 6.73 -4.78
CA ILE A 57 7.19 6.90 -3.33
C ILE A 57 7.15 8.41 -3.04
N ILE A 58 6.12 8.83 -2.31
CA ILE A 58 5.96 10.22 -1.86
C ILE A 58 6.27 10.29 -0.38
N SER A 59 7.22 11.14 0.01
CA SER A 59 7.62 11.32 1.41
C SER A 59 8.04 12.75 1.70
N THR A 60 8.38 13.03 2.95
CA THR A 60 8.92 14.34 3.34
C THR A 60 10.30 14.55 2.73
N PRO A 61 10.73 15.82 2.48
CA PRO A 61 12.09 16.10 1.99
C PRO A 61 13.19 15.53 2.89
N GLN A 62 12.95 15.43 4.20
CA GLN A 62 13.91 14.93 5.18
C GLN A 62 14.09 13.40 5.09
N ASP A 63 13.01 12.69 4.83
CA ASP A 63 13.01 11.23 4.84
C ASP A 63 13.26 10.59 3.47
N LEU A 64 12.96 11.31 2.38
CA LEU A 64 13.07 10.81 1.01
C LEU A 64 14.43 10.21 0.68
N PRO A 65 15.59 10.81 1.07
CA PRO A 65 16.92 10.23 0.82
C PRO A 65 17.12 8.87 1.49
N ASN A 66 16.41 8.58 2.59
CA ASN A 66 16.50 7.29 3.26
C ASN A 66 15.78 6.19 2.48
N TYR A 67 14.65 6.51 1.84
CA TYR A 67 13.95 5.58 0.93
C TYR A 67 14.78 5.29 -0.31
N GLU A 68 15.37 6.34 -0.92
CA GLU A 68 16.27 6.19 -2.08
C GLU A 68 17.47 5.29 -1.75
N ARG A 69 18.07 5.48 -0.57
CA ARG A 69 19.18 4.65 -0.11
C ARG A 69 18.77 3.20 0.16
N LEU A 70 17.55 2.97 0.69
CA LEU A 70 17.03 1.65 1.02
C LEU A 70 16.65 0.85 -0.22
N LEU A 71 15.95 1.48 -1.17
CA LEU A 71 15.25 0.79 -2.26
C LEU A 71 15.87 1.04 -3.63
N GLY A 72 16.74 2.05 -3.76
CA GLY A 72 17.35 2.44 -5.04
C GLY A 72 16.31 2.76 -6.10
N GLY A 73 16.57 2.39 -7.33
CA GLY A 73 15.61 2.52 -8.44
C GLY A 73 14.66 1.32 -8.58
N GLY A 74 14.68 0.34 -7.64
CA GLY A 74 13.79 -0.82 -7.65
C GLY A 74 14.26 -2.00 -8.49
N GLN A 75 15.40 -1.89 -9.20
CA GLN A 75 15.91 -2.93 -10.10
C GLN A 75 16.15 -4.26 -9.38
N ASP A 76 16.51 -4.20 -8.12
CA ASP A 76 16.71 -5.36 -7.24
C ASP A 76 15.44 -6.21 -7.07
N PHE A 77 14.28 -5.63 -7.35
CA PHE A 77 12.97 -6.25 -7.25
C PHE A 77 12.22 -6.29 -8.60
N GLY A 78 12.91 -5.99 -9.70
CA GLY A 78 12.33 -5.99 -11.03
C GLY A 78 11.22 -4.95 -11.26
N ILE A 79 11.25 -3.86 -10.50
CA ILE A 79 10.31 -2.73 -10.56
C ILE A 79 11.05 -1.43 -10.86
N ASN A 80 10.31 -0.36 -11.16
CA ASN A 80 10.83 0.98 -11.38
C ASN A 80 10.31 1.89 -10.26
N LEU A 81 11.21 2.41 -9.44
CA LEU A 81 10.87 3.35 -8.38
C LEU A 81 11.20 4.77 -8.81
N SER A 82 10.27 5.66 -8.56
CA SER A 82 10.42 7.12 -8.63
C SER A 82 10.12 7.71 -7.26
N TYR A 83 10.60 8.92 -7.02
CA TYR A 83 10.51 9.57 -5.73
C TYR A 83 10.01 11.01 -5.89
N ALA A 84 9.14 11.46 -4.98
CA ALA A 84 8.66 12.83 -4.97
C ALA A 84 8.49 13.34 -3.52
N GLU A 85 8.65 14.63 -3.35
CA GLU A 85 8.54 15.29 -2.04
C GLU A 85 7.11 15.76 -1.78
N GLN A 86 6.63 15.49 -0.57
CA GLN A 86 5.48 16.15 0.03
C GLN A 86 6.01 17.10 1.10
N THR A 87 6.10 18.39 0.79
CA THR A 87 6.70 19.40 1.66
C THR A 87 5.83 19.76 2.86
N SER A 88 4.51 19.58 2.75
CA SER A 88 3.54 19.77 3.83
C SER A 88 2.52 18.63 3.85
N PRO A 89 2.03 18.20 5.03
CA PRO A 89 1.08 17.09 5.16
C PRO A 89 -0.36 17.55 4.87
N ASP A 90 -0.62 18.05 3.65
CA ASP A 90 -1.89 18.65 3.27
C ASP A 90 -3.00 17.63 2.96
N GLY A 91 -2.77 16.37 3.30
CA GLY A 91 -3.76 15.28 3.15
C GLY A 91 -3.39 14.25 2.10
N LEU A 92 -4.17 13.15 2.08
CA LEU A 92 -3.87 11.98 1.24
C LEU A 92 -4.13 12.24 -0.25
N ALA A 93 -5.16 13.05 -0.58
CA ALA A 93 -5.50 13.36 -1.96
C ALA A 93 -4.42 14.19 -2.68
N GLN A 94 -3.56 14.89 -1.93
CA GLN A 94 -2.41 15.61 -2.50
C GLN A 94 -1.45 14.68 -3.26
N ALA A 95 -1.43 13.38 -2.93
CA ALA A 95 -0.59 12.41 -3.61
C ALA A 95 -0.86 12.35 -5.13
N PHE A 96 -2.10 12.55 -5.58
CA PHE A 96 -2.45 12.56 -7.00
C PHE A 96 -2.01 13.84 -7.70
N ILE A 97 -2.02 14.97 -6.99
CA ILE A 97 -1.54 16.26 -7.50
C ILE A 97 -0.01 16.23 -7.65
N ILE A 98 0.70 15.75 -6.62
CA ILE A 98 2.17 15.58 -6.66
C ILE A 98 2.55 14.56 -7.75
N GLY A 99 1.79 13.47 -7.86
CA GLY A 99 2.05 12.37 -8.80
C GLY A 99 1.52 12.60 -10.21
N GLU A 100 0.91 13.75 -10.54
CA GLU A 100 0.23 13.98 -11.83
C GLU A 100 1.09 13.62 -13.03
N ASN A 101 2.32 14.15 -13.10
CA ASN A 101 3.24 13.86 -14.21
C ASN A 101 3.66 12.38 -14.25
N PHE A 102 3.79 11.73 -13.10
CA PHE A 102 4.10 10.31 -13.02
C PHE A 102 2.90 9.47 -13.48
N ILE A 103 1.69 9.79 -13.05
CA ILE A 103 0.45 9.08 -13.43
C ILE A 103 0.22 9.23 -14.93
N GLY A 104 0.33 10.44 -15.47
CA GLY A 104 0.05 10.72 -16.87
C GLY A 104 -1.40 10.36 -17.23
N ASN A 105 -1.57 9.49 -18.22
CA ASN A 105 -2.90 9.02 -18.65
C ASN A 105 -3.26 7.62 -18.14
N ASP A 106 -2.46 7.08 -17.21
CA ASP A 106 -2.66 5.71 -16.71
C ASP A 106 -3.60 5.69 -15.49
N LYS A 107 -4.10 4.50 -15.16
CA LYS A 107 -4.79 4.24 -13.89
C LYS A 107 -3.77 4.24 -12.75
N VAL A 108 -4.22 4.46 -11.52
CA VAL A 108 -3.33 4.52 -10.37
C VAL A 108 -3.90 3.81 -9.15
N SER A 109 -3.05 3.07 -8.44
CA SER A 109 -3.31 2.57 -7.09
C SER A 109 -2.57 3.43 -6.09
N LEU A 110 -3.24 3.84 -5.01
CA LEU A 110 -2.65 4.50 -3.85
C LEU A 110 -2.68 3.55 -2.67
N ILE A 111 -1.52 3.38 -2.01
CA ILE A 111 -1.43 2.68 -0.74
C ILE A 111 -0.72 3.56 0.30
N LEU A 112 -1.21 3.50 1.54
CA LEU A 112 -0.53 4.14 2.67
C LEU A 112 0.65 3.27 3.12
N GLY A 113 1.82 3.87 3.24
CA GLY A 113 3.07 3.16 3.53
C GLY A 113 3.16 2.50 4.91
N ASP A 114 2.18 2.76 5.77
CA ASP A 114 2.07 2.21 7.12
C ASP A 114 0.96 1.14 7.26
N ASN A 115 0.36 0.73 6.15
CA ASN A 115 -0.67 -0.30 6.14
C ASN A 115 -0.09 -1.66 5.76
N ILE A 116 -0.41 -2.67 6.56
CA ILE A 116 -0.02 -4.06 6.34
C ILE A 116 -1.27 -4.87 6.01
N PHE A 117 -1.22 -5.62 4.91
CA PHE A 117 -2.28 -6.51 4.49
C PHE A 117 -1.76 -7.94 4.37
N HIS A 118 -2.52 -8.88 4.89
CA HIS A 118 -2.24 -10.31 4.71
C HIS A 118 -3.53 -11.11 4.68
N GLY A 119 -3.68 -11.99 3.70
CA GLY A 119 -4.83 -12.88 3.60
C GLY A 119 -4.84 -13.71 2.32
N GLN A 120 -5.50 -14.85 2.40
CA GLN A 120 -5.63 -15.75 1.26
C GLN A 120 -6.48 -15.12 0.15
N GLY A 121 -6.05 -15.29 -1.12
CA GLY A 121 -6.76 -14.79 -2.29
C GLY A 121 -6.58 -13.29 -2.55
N PHE A 122 -5.67 -12.63 -1.83
CA PHE A 122 -5.49 -11.17 -1.95
C PHE A 122 -5.06 -10.75 -3.36
N SER A 123 -4.14 -11.48 -4.00
CA SER A 123 -3.70 -11.17 -5.37
C SER A 123 -4.86 -11.15 -6.37
N ALA A 124 -5.80 -12.09 -6.27
CA ALA A 124 -6.98 -12.13 -7.15
C ALA A 124 -7.92 -10.92 -6.91
N MET A 125 -8.06 -10.46 -5.65
CA MET A 125 -8.84 -9.25 -5.34
C MET A 125 -8.18 -8.00 -5.89
N LEU A 126 -6.84 -7.90 -5.77
CA LEU A 126 -6.05 -6.80 -6.34
C LEU A 126 -6.15 -6.76 -7.85
N GLU A 127 -6.03 -7.90 -8.52
CA GLU A 127 -6.18 -8.05 -9.96
C GLU A 127 -7.59 -7.62 -10.41
N LYS A 128 -8.64 -8.08 -9.72
CA LYS A 128 -10.03 -7.68 -10.00
C LYS A 128 -10.19 -6.16 -9.91
N ALA A 129 -9.66 -5.52 -8.85
CA ALA A 129 -9.71 -4.08 -8.68
C ALA A 129 -8.94 -3.33 -9.79
N GLY A 130 -7.73 -3.80 -10.12
CA GLY A 130 -6.88 -3.21 -11.17
C GLY A 130 -7.43 -3.35 -12.58
N ASN A 131 -8.20 -4.39 -12.86
CA ASN A 131 -8.80 -4.66 -14.17
C ASN A 131 -10.10 -3.87 -14.43
N ARG A 132 -10.69 -3.20 -13.44
CA ARG A 132 -11.85 -2.32 -13.68
C ARG A 132 -11.49 -1.23 -14.69
N GLU A 133 -12.36 -1.03 -15.68
CA GLU A 133 -12.12 -0.07 -16.75
C GLU A 133 -12.19 1.38 -16.26
N SER A 134 -13.12 1.66 -15.34
CA SER A 134 -13.35 3.01 -14.82
C SER A 134 -13.84 3.00 -13.38
N GLY A 135 -13.75 4.16 -12.73
CA GLY A 135 -14.20 4.39 -11.36
C GLY A 135 -13.11 4.13 -10.32
N ALA A 136 -13.54 4.17 -9.07
CA ALA A 136 -12.71 3.91 -7.91
C ALA A 136 -13.09 2.59 -7.24
N THR A 137 -12.12 1.93 -6.63
CA THR A 137 -12.32 0.76 -5.76
C THR A 137 -11.58 0.99 -4.46
N LEU A 138 -12.31 0.89 -3.35
CA LEU A 138 -11.76 0.87 -2.00
C LEU A 138 -11.88 -0.53 -1.40
N PHE A 139 -11.08 -0.82 -0.37
CA PHE A 139 -11.10 -2.09 0.34
C PHE A 139 -11.69 -1.86 1.73
N GLY A 140 -12.78 -2.55 2.01
CA GLY A 140 -13.49 -2.48 3.29
C GLY A 140 -13.07 -3.59 4.23
N TYR A 141 -12.79 -3.24 5.48
CA TYR A 141 -12.42 -4.18 6.54
C TYR A 141 -13.28 -3.97 7.78
N GLN A 142 -13.82 -5.05 8.36
CA GLN A 142 -14.63 -4.98 9.56
C GLN A 142 -13.77 -4.72 10.79
N VAL A 143 -14.09 -3.66 11.53
CA VAL A 143 -13.37 -3.22 12.73
C VAL A 143 -14.31 -3.10 13.93
N LYS A 144 -13.75 -3.01 15.14
CA LYS A 144 -14.51 -2.81 16.38
C LYS A 144 -14.75 -1.34 16.70
N ASP A 145 -13.89 -0.45 16.20
CA ASP A 145 -13.81 0.99 16.50
C ASP A 145 -13.87 1.82 15.19
N PRO A 146 -14.98 1.69 14.41
CA PRO A 146 -15.09 2.29 13.08
C PRO A 146 -15.01 3.82 13.10
N GLU A 147 -15.33 4.48 14.19
CA GLU A 147 -15.27 5.94 14.36
C GLU A 147 -13.86 6.52 14.20
N ARG A 148 -12.84 5.69 14.18
CA ARG A 148 -11.44 6.10 13.95
C ARG A 148 -11.08 6.25 12.48
N PHE A 149 -11.90 5.74 11.57
CA PHE A 149 -11.60 5.56 10.15
C PHE A 149 -12.65 6.22 9.26
N GLY A 150 -12.40 6.24 7.96
CA GLY A 150 -13.47 6.43 6.99
C GLY A 150 -14.40 5.23 7.00
N VAL A 151 -15.69 5.45 7.28
CA VAL A 151 -16.69 4.38 7.40
C VAL A 151 -17.50 4.25 6.12
N VAL A 152 -17.61 3.02 5.63
CA VAL A 152 -18.34 2.70 4.39
C VAL A 152 -19.62 1.95 4.74
N GLU A 153 -20.75 2.45 4.23
CA GLU A 153 -22.03 1.75 4.24
C GLU A 153 -22.32 1.20 2.83
N PHE A 154 -22.81 -0.02 2.73
CA PHE A 154 -23.14 -0.68 1.46
C PHE A 154 -24.34 -1.61 1.63
N ASP A 155 -25.03 -1.93 0.52
CA ASP A 155 -26.16 -2.84 0.50
C ASP A 155 -25.73 -4.31 0.34
N GLU A 156 -26.71 -5.22 0.28
CA GLU A 156 -26.50 -6.66 0.12
C GLU A 156 -25.77 -7.03 -1.18
N ASN A 157 -25.83 -6.18 -2.20
CA ASN A 157 -25.12 -6.34 -3.45
C ASN A 157 -23.72 -5.68 -3.47
N GLN A 158 -23.23 -5.23 -2.30
CA GLN A 158 -21.98 -4.49 -2.15
C GLN A 158 -21.95 -3.14 -2.91
N LYS A 159 -23.12 -2.55 -3.15
CA LYS A 159 -23.20 -1.19 -3.67
C LYS A 159 -22.98 -0.21 -2.53
N VAL A 160 -21.99 0.67 -2.66
CA VAL A 160 -21.71 1.70 -1.66
C VAL A 160 -22.86 2.68 -1.60
N LEU A 161 -23.38 2.91 -0.40
CA LEU A 161 -24.49 3.83 -0.11
C LEU A 161 -24.00 5.12 0.50
N SER A 162 -23.02 5.06 1.40
CA SER A 162 -22.41 6.24 2.00
C SER A 162 -20.97 5.98 2.41
N LEU A 163 -20.19 7.06 2.51
CA LEU A 163 -18.83 7.07 3.03
C LEU A 163 -18.65 8.32 3.89
N GLU A 164 -18.18 8.17 5.12
CA GLU A 164 -18.06 9.27 6.07
C GLU A 164 -16.73 9.19 6.83
N GLU A 165 -15.98 10.30 6.85
CA GLU A 165 -14.68 10.36 7.55
C GLU A 165 -14.90 10.54 9.05
N LYS A 166 -14.41 9.56 9.83
CA LYS A 166 -14.42 9.56 11.31
C LYS A 166 -15.75 10.02 11.91
N PRO A 167 -16.87 9.34 11.56
CA PRO A 167 -18.19 9.73 12.04
C PRO A 167 -18.32 9.54 13.55
N LYS A 168 -19.03 10.45 14.22
CA LYS A 168 -19.34 10.28 15.64
C LYS A 168 -20.29 9.11 15.90
N ILE A 169 -21.14 8.81 14.94
CA ILE A 169 -22.09 7.70 14.97
C ILE A 169 -21.94 6.93 13.66
N PRO A 170 -21.11 5.88 13.65
CA PRO A 170 -20.86 5.09 12.45
C PRO A 170 -22.11 4.35 11.97
N LYS A 171 -22.35 4.35 10.65
CA LYS A 171 -23.47 3.64 10.02
C LYS A 171 -23.17 2.16 9.78
N SER A 172 -21.91 1.77 9.80
CA SER A 172 -21.47 0.39 9.66
C SER A 172 -20.20 0.15 10.47
N ASN A 173 -19.78 -1.12 10.56
CA ASN A 173 -18.51 -1.51 11.18
C ASN A 173 -17.39 -1.70 10.13
N TYR A 174 -17.57 -1.21 8.91
CA TYR A 174 -16.57 -1.36 7.86
C TYR A 174 -15.79 -0.07 7.66
N ALA A 175 -14.49 -0.17 7.94
CA ALA A 175 -13.52 0.88 7.66
C ALA A 175 -13.03 0.78 6.22
N ALA A 176 -12.90 1.93 5.53
CA ALA A 176 -12.09 2.02 4.32
C ALA A 176 -10.62 1.91 4.71
N THR A 177 -9.93 0.90 4.18
CA THR A 177 -8.50 0.71 4.45
C THR A 177 -7.66 1.72 3.67
N GLY A 178 -6.35 1.75 3.91
CA GLY A 178 -5.42 2.63 3.20
C GLY A 178 -4.96 2.08 1.83
N LEU A 179 -5.84 1.40 1.10
CA LEU A 179 -5.57 0.88 -0.25
C LEU A 179 -6.72 1.25 -1.19
N TYR A 180 -6.37 1.88 -2.31
CA TYR A 180 -7.33 2.40 -3.27
C TYR A 180 -6.86 2.18 -4.71
N PHE A 181 -7.79 1.93 -5.62
CA PHE A 181 -7.56 1.85 -7.06
C PHE A 181 -8.47 2.86 -7.77
N TYR A 182 -7.90 3.61 -8.69
CA TYR A 182 -8.60 4.68 -9.40
C TYR A 182 -8.33 4.62 -10.90
N ASP A 183 -9.33 5.05 -11.68
CA ASP A 183 -9.08 5.47 -13.06
C ASP A 183 -8.35 6.83 -13.09
N ASN A 184 -8.05 7.32 -14.28
CA ASN A 184 -7.25 8.55 -14.45
C ASN A 184 -7.98 9.83 -14.00
N ASP A 185 -9.32 9.82 -13.92
CA ASP A 185 -10.10 10.99 -13.48
C ASP A 185 -9.72 11.44 -12.06
N VAL A 186 -9.07 10.59 -11.27
CA VAL A 186 -8.68 10.90 -9.90
C VAL A 186 -7.78 12.12 -9.79
N VAL A 187 -6.95 12.40 -10.80
CA VAL A 187 -6.06 13.56 -10.81
C VAL A 187 -6.85 14.86 -10.84
N ASP A 188 -7.84 14.94 -11.71
CA ASP A 188 -8.71 16.14 -11.80
C ASP A 188 -9.64 16.23 -10.60
N ILE A 189 -10.19 15.11 -10.14
CA ILE A 189 -11.02 15.07 -8.92
C ILE A 189 -10.22 15.55 -7.71
N ALA A 190 -8.96 15.13 -7.56
CA ALA A 190 -8.13 15.57 -6.43
C ALA A 190 -7.88 17.09 -6.44
N LYS A 191 -7.82 17.72 -7.62
CA LYS A 191 -7.70 19.19 -7.75
C LYS A 191 -9.00 19.93 -7.38
N GLU A 192 -10.17 19.28 -7.49
CA GLU A 192 -11.46 19.84 -7.11
C GLU A 192 -11.72 19.75 -5.59
N VAL A 193 -11.05 18.85 -4.88
CA VAL A 193 -11.22 18.65 -3.43
C VAL A 193 -10.78 19.89 -2.66
N ARG A 194 -11.64 20.33 -1.73
CA ARG A 194 -11.33 21.43 -0.82
C ARG A 194 -10.82 20.88 0.52
N PRO A 195 -9.89 21.57 1.18
CA PRO A 195 -9.46 21.19 2.50
C PRO A 195 -10.63 21.05 3.48
N SER A 196 -10.59 19.98 4.28
CA SER A 196 -11.55 19.75 5.36
C SER A 196 -11.38 20.75 6.51
N ILE A 197 -12.23 20.65 7.54
CA ILE A 197 -12.09 21.44 8.79
C ILE A 197 -10.70 21.22 9.42
N ARG A 198 -10.04 20.09 9.15
CA ARG A 198 -8.67 19.79 9.60
C ARG A 198 -7.57 20.43 8.74
N GLY A 199 -7.94 21.10 7.65
CA GLY A 199 -7.01 21.68 6.68
C GLY A 199 -6.43 20.64 5.70
N GLU A 200 -6.96 19.42 5.64
CA GLU A 200 -6.45 18.33 4.84
C GLU A 200 -7.31 18.06 3.59
N LEU A 201 -6.66 17.73 2.47
CA LEU A 201 -7.29 17.19 1.26
C LEU A 201 -7.59 15.71 1.51
N GLU A 202 -8.82 15.44 1.97
CA GLU A 202 -9.20 14.11 2.43
C GLU A 202 -9.41 13.15 1.25
N ILE A 203 -8.90 11.93 1.39
CA ILE A 203 -9.19 10.86 0.42
C ILE A 203 -10.67 10.48 0.42
N THR A 204 -11.33 10.63 1.56
CA THR A 204 -12.78 10.42 1.70
C THR A 204 -13.55 11.36 0.79
N SER A 205 -13.12 12.61 0.61
CA SER A 205 -13.75 13.57 -0.30
C SER A 205 -13.58 13.17 -1.77
N VAL A 206 -12.43 12.65 -2.17
CA VAL A 206 -12.23 12.07 -3.51
C VAL A 206 -13.22 10.91 -3.73
N ASN A 207 -13.31 10.00 -2.78
CA ASN A 207 -14.20 8.84 -2.87
C ASN A 207 -15.69 9.24 -2.86
N GLN A 208 -16.08 10.30 -2.15
CA GLN A 208 -17.44 10.84 -2.19
C GLN A 208 -17.81 11.33 -3.59
N ILE A 209 -16.90 12.02 -4.29
CA ILE A 209 -17.15 12.45 -5.67
C ILE A 209 -17.36 11.25 -6.60
N TYR A 210 -16.57 10.16 -6.44
CA TYR A 210 -16.80 8.91 -7.17
C TYR A 210 -18.15 8.27 -6.81
N LEU A 211 -18.55 8.31 -5.54
CA LEU A 211 -19.85 7.79 -5.09
C LEU A 211 -21.01 8.58 -5.72
N GLU A 212 -20.95 9.90 -5.70
CA GLU A 212 -21.95 10.78 -6.32
C GLU A 212 -22.08 10.56 -7.83
N ARG A 213 -20.96 10.25 -8.50
CA ARG A 213 -20.93 9.89 -9.92
C ARG A 213 -21.38 8.44 -10.17
N GLY A 214 -21.74 7.67 -9.14
CA GLY A 214 -22.14 6.25 -9.26
C GLY A 214 -21.00 5.31 -9.68
N ARG A 215 -19.74 5.69 -9.41
CA ARG A 215 -18.54 5.01 -9.89
C ARG A 215 -17.62 4.54 -8.74
N LEU A 216 -18.12 4.45 -7.51
CA LEU A 216 -17.40 3.93 -6.36
C LEU A 216 -17.72 2.46 -6.12
N ASN A 217 -16.72 1.61 -6.07
CA ASN A 217 -16.82 0.18 -5.80
C ASN A 217 -16.14 -0.16 -4.48
N ILE A 218 -16.53 -1.29 -3.88
CA ILE A 218 -15.90 -1.84 -2.69
C ILE A 218 -15.52 -3.32 -2.91
N GLU A 219 -14.35 -3.70 -2.42
CA GLU A 219 -13.93 -5.09 -2.22
C GLU A 219 -13.84 -5.35 -0.72
N LEU A 220 -14.51 -6.38 -0.23
CA LEU A 220 -14.56 -6.67 1.20
C LEU A 220 -13.48 -7.67 1.59
N LEU A 221 -12.60 -7.26 2.49
CA LEU A 221 -11.63 -8.13 3.14
C LEU A 221 -12.36 -8.97 4.18
N GLY A 222 -12.55 -10.26 3.87
CA GLY A 222 -13.33 -11.18 4.67
C GLY A 222 -12.59 -11.72 5.90
N ARG A 223 -13.21 -12.70 6.56
CA ARG A 223 -12.58 -13.42 7.68
C ARG A 223 -11.30 -14.10 7.21
N GLY A 224 -10.25 -14.05 8.04
CA GLY A 224 -8.94 -14.56 7.69
C GLY A 224 -8.00 -13.54 7.06
N PHE A 225 -8.49 -12.36 6.69
CA PHE A 225 -7.63 -11.20 6.41
C PHE A 225 -7.16 -10.54 7.69
N ALA A 226 -5.93 -10.05 7.65
CA ALA A 226 -5.41 -9.09 8.60
C ALA A 226 -5.12 -7.78 7.85
N TRP A 227 -5.67 -6.70 8.38
CA TRP A 227 -5.31 -5.33 8.05
C TRP A 227 -4.83 -4.66 9.34
N LEU A 228 -3.59 -4.19 9.34
CA LEU A 228 -2.95 -3.61 10.51
C LEU A 228 -2.51 -2.18 10.18
N ASP A 229 -3.00 -1.23 10.95
CA ASP A 229 -2.59 0.17 10.92
C ASP A 229 -1.52 0.39 11.98
N THR A 230 -0.28 0.38 11.67
CA THR A 230 0.83 0.51 12.62
C THR A 230 0.93 1.92 13.27
N GLY A 231 -0.22 2.51 13.64
CA GLY A 231 -0.35 3.91 14.06
C GLY A 231 0.12 4.23 15.47
N THR A 232 0.26 3.22 16.35
CA THR A 232 0.67 3.35 17.74
C THR A 232 1.79 2.36 18.05
N ALA A 233 2.51 2.54 19.17
CA ALA A 233 3.55 1.61 19.60
C ALA A 233 2.98 0.20 19.84
N GLU A 234 1.77 0.12 20.37
CA GLU A 234 1.06 -1.15 20.59
C GLU A 234 0.73 -1.84 19.26
N SER A 235 0.10 -1.14 18.31
CA SER A 235 -0.23 -1.73 17.00
C SER A 235 1.01 -2.07 16.17
N LEU A 236 2.12 -1.36 16.34
CA LEU A 236 3.41 -1.70 15.73
C LEU A 236 3.98 -3.01 16.32
N LEU A 237 3.89 -3.20 17.63
CA LEU A 237 4.29 -4.43 18.30
C LEU A 237 3.42 -5.61 17.84
N GLU A 238 2.10 -5.44 17.83
CA GLU A 238 1.14 -6.45 17.37
C GLU A 238 1.39 -6.88 15.93
N ALA A 239 1.69 -5.93 15.04
CA ALA A 239 2.05 -6.21 13.66
C ALA A 239 3.33 -7.06 13.56
N GLY A 240 4.36 -6.73 14.35
CA GLY A 240 5.59 -7.52 14.42
C GLY A 240 5.35 -8.95 14.93
N LEU A 241 4.54 -9.12 15.97
CA LEU A 241 4.18 -10.43 16.52
C LEU A 241 3.34 -11.26 15.53
N PHE A 242 2.41 -10.62 14.83
CA PHE A 242 1.60 -11.26 13.79
C PHE A 242 2.49 -11.83 12.68
N VAL A 243 3.37 -11.01 12.09
CA VAL A 243 4.28 -11.42 11.02
C VAL A 243 5.22 -12.53 11.53
N HIS A 244 5.85 -12.35 12.68
CA HIS A 244 6.71 -13.38 13.30
C HIS A 244 5.99 -14.72 13.45
N THR A 245 4.76 -14.71 13.95
CA THR A 245 3.98 -15.93 14.18
C THR A 245 3.67 -16.66 12.88
N LEU A 246 3.26 -15.94 11.84
CA LEU A 246 3.00 -16.50 10.52
C LEU A 246 4.25 -17.13 9.92
N GLU A 247 5.33 -16.35 9.82
CA GLU A 247 6.60 -16.81 9.21
C GLU A 247 7.17 -18.02 9.94
N LYS A 248 7.13 -18.00 11.28
CA LYS A 248 7.63 -19.13 12.09
C LYS A 248 6.79 -20.40 11.91
N ARG A 249 5.47 -20.27 11.66
CA ARG A 249 4.58 -21.44 11.52
C ARG A 249 4.56 -22.00 10.11
N GLN A 250 4.61 -21.13 9.12
CA GLN A 250 4.41 -21.52 7.72
C GLN A 250 5.71 -21.70 6.94
N GLY A 251 6.85 -21.16 7.46
CA GLY A 251 8.16 -21.32 6.86
C GLY A 251 8.41 -20.44 5.64
N PHE A 252 7.50 -19.51 5.29
CA PHE A 252 7.70 -18.52 4.23
C PHE A 252 7.63 -17.10 4.77
N LYS A 253 8.18 -16.16 4.01
CA LYS A 253 8.25 -14.75 4.41
C LYS A 253 7.02 -13.96 3.96
N VAL A 254 6.46 -13.15 4.85
CA VAL A 254 5.44 -12.16 4.50
C VAL A 254 6.13 -10.97 3.83
N ALA A 255 5.57 -10.46 2.74
CA ALA A 255 6.09 -9.31 2.00
C ALA A 255 7.58 -9.45 1.57
N CYS A 256 7.97 -10.65 1.12
CA CYS A 256 9.27 -10.88 0.51
C CYS A 256 9.26 -10.37 -0.94
N LEU A 257 9.85 -9.20 -1.18
CA LEU A 257 9.79 -8.53 -2.49
C LEU A 257 10.50 -9.34 -3.57
N GLU A 258 11.62 -9.96 -3.24
CA GLU A 258 12.39 -10.80 -4.16
C GLU A 258 11.59 -12.05 -4.57
N GLU A 259 10.87 -12.68 -3.64
CA GLU A 259 10.01 -13.84 -3.93
C GLU A 259 8.85 -13.46 -4.84
N ILE A 260 8.17 -12.33 -4.56
CA ILE A 260 7.10 -11.83 -5.42
C ILE A 260 7.62 -11.52 -6.83
N ALA A 261 8.78 -10.89 -6.92
CA ALA A 261 9.41 -10.57 -8.20
C ALA A 261 9.82 -11.84 -8.98
N LEU A 262 10.34 -12.86 -8.29
CA LEU A 262 10.68 -14.15 -8.88
C LEU A 262 9.44 -14.88 -9.39
N ALA A 263 8.39 -14.96 -8.58
CA ALA A 263 7.12 -15.60 -8.96
C ALA A 263 6.44 -14.92 -10.16
N ASN A 264 6.63 -13.60 -10.31
CA ASN A 264 6.13 -12.85 -11.47
C ASN A 264 7.09 -12.88 -12.69
N GLY A 265 8.26 -13.53 -12.59
CA GLY A 265 9.27 -13.57 -13.64
C GLY A 265 9.95 -12.21 -13.91
N TRP A 266 9.91 -11.29 -12.95
CA TRP A 266 10.53 -9.96 -13.09
C TRP A 266 12.03 -9.98 -12.78
N ILE A 267 12.47 -10.91 -11.95
CA ILE A 267 13.88 -11.25 -11.70
C ILE A 267 14.08 -12.76 -11.80
N SER A 268 15.31 -13.18 -12.05
CA SER A 268 15.66 -14.59 -12.12
C SER A 268 16.26 -15.10 -10.81
N ALA A 269 16.17 -16.41 -10.58
CA ALA A 269 16.85 -17.07 -9.48
C ALA A 269 18.36 -16.78 -9.44
N ARG A 270 19.01 -16.69 -10.60
CA ARG A 270 20.44 -16.33 -10.72
C ARG A 270 20.73 -14.93 -10.19
N GLN A 271 19.86 -13.96 -10.44
CA GLN A 271 20.02 -12.60 -9.91
C GLN A 271 19.89 -12.58 -8.39
N ILE A 272 18.94 -13.33 -7.82
CA ILE A 272 18.82 -13.48 -6.36
C ILE A 272 20.09 -14.08 -5.77
N LEU A 273 20.59 -15.20 -6.34
CA LEU A 273 21.81 -15.87 -5.86
C LEU A 273 23.04 -14.97 -5.93
N ALA A 274 23.19 -14.21 -7.03
CA ALA A 274 24.28 -13.25 -7.16
C ALA A 274 24.20 -12.12 -6.10
N LYS A 275 23.01 -11.62 -5.82
CA LYS A 275 22.77 -10.58 -4.81
C LYS A 275 23.11 -11.03 -3.40
N ILE A 276 22.74 -12.26 -3.00
CA ILE A 276 23.00 -12.77 -1.66
C ILE A 276 24.44 -13.25 -1.46
N ALA A 277 25.17 -13.58 -2.52
CA ALA A 277 26.56 -14.01 -2.42
C ALA A 277 27.49 -12.97 -1.77
N SER A 278 27.17 -11.69 -1.89
CA SER A 278 27.90 -10.57 -1.29
C SER A 278 27.35 -10.12 0.08
N ARG A 279 26.26 -10.74 0.56
CA ARG A 279 25.58 -10.34 1.80
C ARG A 279 25.91 -11.27 2.96
N GLN A 280 25.70 -10.76 4.18
CA GLN A 280 25.83 -11.59 5.39
C GLN A 280 24.80 -12.72 5.39
N ASN A 281 25.19 -13.87 6.00
CA ASN A 281 24.32 -15.02 6.15
C ASN A 281 23.28 -14.77 7.26
N THR A 282 22.16 -14.18 6.89
CA THR A 282 20.98 -13.91 7.75
C THR A 282 19.88 -14.91 7.47
N ASP A 283 18.86 -14.99 8.34
CA ASP A 283 17.67 -15.80 8.09
C ASP A 283 16.98 -15.42 6.78
N TYR A 284 16.93 -14.12 6.49
CA TYR A 284 16.37 -13.60 5.25
C TYR A 284 17.17 -14.07 4.01
N SER A 285 18.51 -13.97 4.05
CA SER A 285 19.34 -14.42 2.92
C SER A 285 19.33 -15.95 2.74
N ARG A 286 19.18 -16.74 3.82
CA ARG A 286 18.98 -18.19 3.72
C ARG A 286 17.68 -18.55 3.04
N TYR A 287 16.58 -17.88 3.44
CA TYR A 287 15.29 -18.04 2.79
C TYR A 287 15.35 -17.73 1.29
N LEU A 288 15.95 -16.58 0.92
CA LEU A 288 16.13 -16.22 -0.50
C LEU A 288 16.93 -17.26 -1.28
N LYS A 289 17.95 -17.86 -0.65
CA LYS A 289 18.72 -18.93 -1.27
C LYS A 289 17.86 -20.18 -1.52
N GLU A 290 17.05 -20.58 -0.55
CA GLU A 290 16.17 -21.74 -0.66
C GLU A 290 15.16 -21.56 -1.80
N ILE A 291 14.42 -20.44 -1.85
CA ILE A 291 13.45 -20.19 -2.92
C ILE A 291 14.13 -20.07 -4.29
N ALA A 292 15.32 -19.47 -4.38
CA ALA A 292 16.03 -19.36 -5.65
C ALA A 292 16.49 -20.73 -6.16
N LEU A 293 16.96 -21.62 -5.29
CA LEU A 293 17.41 -22.97 -5.70
C LEU A 293 16.26 -23.83 -6.23
N THR A 294 15.06 -23.71 -5.66
CA THR A 294 13.86 -24.45 -6.18
C THR A 294 13.46 -24.00 -7.57
N HIS A 295 13.80 -22.78 -7.99
CA HIS A 295 13.48 -22.22 -9.33
C HIS A 295 14.64 -22.32 -10.34
N VAL A 296 15.79 -22.86 -9.97
CA VAL A 296 16.91 -23.14 -10.92
C VAL A 296 16.73 -24.49 -11.59
N GLU A 297 15.97 -25.39 -10.95
CA GLU A 297 15.74 -26.76 -11.42
C GLU A 297 14.58 -26.87 -12.44
N ASP A 298 13.80 -25.79 -12.60
CA ASP A 298 12.77 -25.64 -13.65
C ASP A 298 13.33 -24.84 -14.84
#